data_c75612696775717d90b64d943ebcaa98
#
_entry.id   c75612696775717d90b64d943ebcaa98
#
_cell.length_a   1.000
_cell.length_b   1.000
_cell.length_c   1.000
_cell.angle_alpha   90.00
_cell.angle_beta   90.00
_cell.angle_gamma   90.00
#
_symmetry.space_group_name_H-M   'P 1'
#
loop_
_entity.id
_entity.type
_entity.pdbx_description
1 polymer ?
#
loop_
_entity_poly.entity_id
_entity_poly.type
_entity_poly.pdbx_seq_one_letter_code
_entity_poly.pdbx_strand_id
1 'polypeptide(L)'
;MTSCYLINENDYNSINQRSKVDITDVLVSMIGTIGENIIVTSEPNYAIKNIGLVKTGNLLTSKYIKYYISSSYGQRYIQENIKGTAPRYLSLTALRKFSIPVPPIEEQERIVSILDRFDKLCNDISEGLPAEIEARRKQYEYYRDKLLSFKEVRK
;
A
#
# COMPACT_ATOMS: atom_id res chain seq x y z
N MET A 1 11.05 -10.71 -12.70
CA MET A 1 12.37 -10.11 -12.35
C MET A 1 12.25 -8.61 -12.56
N THR A 2 12.26 -7.84 -11.50
CA THR A 2 12.29 -6.37 -11.57
C THR A 2 13.71 -5.97 -11.99
N SER A 3 13.86 -5.35 -13.17
CA SER A 3 15.16 -4.85 -13.61
C SER A 3 15.54 -3.64 -12.74
N CYS A 4 16.52 -3.82 -11.86
CA CYS A 4 17.15 -2.70 -11.15
C CYS A 4 18.21 -2.08 -12.07
N TYR A 5 18.18 -0.76 -12.22
CA TYR A 5 19.22 -0.03 -12.92
C TYR A 5 20.24 0.49 -11.90
N LEU A 6 21.50 0.32 -12.20
CA LEU A 6 22.56 0.97 -11.42
C LEU A 6 22.61 2.44 -11.79
N ILE A 7 22.66 3.29 -10.76
CA ILE A 7 22.82 4.74 -10.90
C ILE A 7 24.09 5.17 -10.18
N ASN A 8 24.68 6.28 -10.61
CA ASN A 8 25.84 6.86 -9.93
C ASN A 8 25.40 7.59 -8.64
N GLU A 9 26.37 7.89 -7.78
CA GLU A 9 26.11 8.54 -6.47
C GLU A 9 25.51 9.93 -6.62
N ASN A 10 25.89 10.70 -7.64
CA ASN A 10 25.35 12.04 -7.88
C ASN A 10 23.86 11.99 -8.24
N ASP A 11 23.48 11.05 -9.10
CA ASP A 11 22.06 10.83 -9.47
C ASP A 11 21.26 10.33 -8.25
N TYR A 12 21.81 9.41 -7.47
CA TYR A 12 21.21 8.93 -6.22
C TYR A 12 20.92 10.09 -5.27
N ASN A 13 21.91 10.93 -5.01
CA ASN A 13 21.79 12.08 -4.12
C ASN A 13 20.78 13.11 -4.66
N SER A 14 20.81 13.39 -5.95
CA SER A 14 19.86 14.32 -6.61
C SER A 14 18.41 13.85 -6.52
N ILE A 15 18.14 12.55 -6.70
CA ILE A 15 16.80 11.98 -6.58
C ILE A 15 16.35 12.04 -5.12
N ASN A 16 17.21 11.66 -4.19
CA ASN A 16 16.91 11.61 -2.76
C ASN A 16 16.71 12.98 -2.10
N GLN A 17 17.16 14.07 -2.71
CA GLN A 17 16.77 15.43 -2.26
C GLN A 17 15.24 15.64 -2.27
N ARG A 18 14.50 14.95 -3.16
CA ARG A 18 13.06 15.13 -3.35
C ARG A 18 12.21 13.95 -2.91
N SER A 19 12.78 12.75 -2.93
CA SER A 19 12.07 11.50 -2.73
C SER A 19 12.88 10.47 -1.95
N LYS A 20 13.58 10.94 -0.91
CA LYS A 20 14.30 10.05 0.00
C LYS A 20 13.30 9.07 0.64
N VAL A 21 13.62 7.80 0.50
CA VAL A 21 12.89 6.70 1.12
C VAL A 21 13.49 6.43 2.49
N ASP A 22 12.64 6.29 3.50
CA ASP A 22 13.06 5.93 4.86
C ASP A 22 12.35 4.64 5.30
N ILE A 23 12.89 4.00 6.33
CA ILE A 23 12.22 2.85 6.97
C ILE A 23 10.83 3.28 7.42
N THR A 24 9.86 2.39 7.30
CA THR A 24 8.42 2.57 7.54
C THR A 24 7.66 3.31 6.44
N ASP A 25 8.29 3.90 5.45
CA ASP A 25 7.56 4.49 4.33
C ASP A 25 6.74 3.45 3.57
N VAL A 26 5.61 3.87 3.00
CA VAL A 26 4.81 3.04 2.10
C VAL A 26 5.08 3.44 0.66
N LEU A 27 5.53 2.48 -0.13
CA LEU A 27 5.74 2.64 -1.57
C LEU A 27 4.53 2.12 -2.33
N VAL A 28 4.02 2.92 -3.28
CA VAL A 28 2.84 2.59 -4.08
C VAL A 28 3.22 2.58 -5.55
N SER A 29 2.99 1.48 -6.25
CA SER A 29 3.25 1.38 -7.69
C SER A 29 2.32 2.29 -8.48
N MET A 30 2.89 3.15 -9.33
CA MET A 30 2.15 4.11 -10.16
C MET A 30 2.10 3.72 -11.64
N ILE A 31 2.89 2.72 -12.06
CA ILE A 31 2.97 2.19 -13.42
C ILE A 31 3.12 0.67 -13.34
N GLY A 32 2.61 -0.07 -14.31
CA GLY A 32 2.65 -1.54 -14.31
C GLY A 32 1.57 -2.12 -13.39
N THR A 33 1.95 -2.70 -12.26
CA THR A 33 1.02 -3.20 -11.24
C THR A 33 0.49 -2.06 -10.36
N ILE A 34 -0.29 -1.16 -10.99
CA ILE A 34 -0.75 0.09 -10.36
C ILE A 34 -1.58 -0.22 -9.10
N GLY A 35 -1.20 0.41 -7.98
CA GLY A 35 -1.89 0.25 -6.69
C GLY A 35 -1.30 -0.83 -5.78
N GLU A 36 -0.38 -1.67 -6.27
CA GLU A 36 0.40 -2.50 -5.38
C GLU A 36 1.25 -1.64 -4.45
N ASN A 37 1.36 -2.05 -3.20
CA ASN A 37 2.04 -1.27 -2.18
C ASN A 37 2.82 -2.16 -1.22
N ILE A 38 3.95 -1.63 -0.75
CA ILE A 38 4.83 -2.31 0.20
C ILE A 38 5.28 -1.31 1.28
N ILE A 39 5.68 -1.85 2.44
CA ILE A 39 6.31 -1.08 3.51
C ILE A 39 7.83 -1.30 3.43
N VAL A 40 8.59 -0.24 3.57
CA VAL A 40 10.06 -0.30 3.65
C VAL A 40 10.44 -0.79 5.05
N THR A 41 11.05 -1.98 5.13
CA THR A 41 11.40 -2.65 6.39
C THR A 41 12.90 -2.67 6.70
N SER A 42 13.73 -2.29 5.73
CA SER A 42 15.18 -2.23 5.88
C SER A 42 15.72 -0.93 5.31
N GLU A 43 16.95 -0.57 5.70
CA GLU A 43 17.60 0.65 5.19
C GLU A 43 17.68 0.63 3.66
N PRO A 44 17.08 1.63 2.99
CA PRO A 44 17.05 1.66 1.55
C PRO A 44 18.39 2.13 0.97
N ASN A 45 18.95 1.35 0.05
CA ASN A 45 20.13 1.70 -0.74
C ASN A 45 19.79 1.96 -2.21
N TYR A 46 18.57 2.39 -2.48
CA TYR A 46 18.01 2.64 -3.81
C TYR A 46 17.27 3.98 -3.87
N ALA A 47 17.14 4.53 -5.06
CA ALA A 47 16.26 5.65 -5.34
C ALA A 47 15.01 5.16 -6.11
N ILE A 48 13.89 5.87 -5.94
CA ILE A 48 12.63 5.50 -6.55
C ILE A 48 12.33 6.35 -7.78
N LYS A 49 11.71 5.71 -8.79
CA LYS A 49 11.17 6.36 -9.98
C LYS A 49 9.83 5.74 -10.34
N ASN A 50 8.82 6.56 -10.62
CA ASN A 50 7.45 6.11 -10.94
C ASN A 50 6.77 5.34 -9.80
N ILE A 51 7.18 5.60 -8.59
CA ILE A 51 6.62 5.05 -7.36
C ILE A 51 6.12 6.20 -6.50
N GLY A 52 4.92 6.08 -5.97
CA GLY A 52 4.37 6.99 -4.97
C GLY A 52 4.99 6.71 -3.61
N LEU A 53 5.42 7.77 -2.93
CA LEU A 53 6.01 7.70 -1.59
C LEU A 53 5.03 8.29 -0.59
N VAL A 54 4.62 7.50 0.40
CA VAL A 54 3.76 7.92 1.51
C VAL A 54 4.57 7.87 2.80
N LYS A 55 4.85 9.05 3.34
CA LYS A 55 5.55 9.23 4.62
C LYS A 55 4.59 9.07 5.79
N THR A 56 4.84 8.14 6.69
CA THR A 56 3.97 7.86 7.84
C THR A 56 4.63 8.10 9.18
N GLY A 57 5.95 7.96 9.24
CA GLY A 57 6.76 8.17 10.45
C GLY A 57 6.70 7.03 11.47
N ASN A 58 5.79 6.05 11.34
CA ASN A 58 5.73 4.89 12.22
C ASN A 58 5.14 3.66 11.51
N LEU A 59 5.57 2.47 11.94
CA LEU A 59 5.22 1.20 11.32
C LEU A 59 3.73 0.86 11.43
N LEU A 60 3.07 1.23 12.53
CA LEU A 60 1.65 0.91 12.73
C LEU A 60 0.77 1.66 11.73
N THR A 61 0.99 2.97 11.59
CA THR A 61 0.28 3.78 10.59
C THR A 61 0.60 3.32 9.16
N SER A 62 1.82 2.88 8.90
CA SER A 62 2.20 2.31 7.59
C SER A 62 1.42 1.05 7.26
N LYS A 63 1.28 0.14 8.22
CA LYS A 63 0.47 -1.07 8.07
C LYS A 63 -1.00 -0.73 7.84
N TYR A 64 -1.54 0.20 8.61
CA TYR A 64 -2.91 0.66 8.44
C TYR A 64 -3.14 1.23 7.03
N ILE A 65 -2.27 2.15 6.56
CA ILE A 65 -2.34 2.74 5.23
C ILE A 65 -2.18 1.68 4.14
N LYS A 66 -1.24 0.75 4.29
CA LYS A 66 -1.07 -0.39 3.37
C LYS A 66 -2.37 -1.17 3.22
N TYR A 67 -3.01 -1.55 4.32
CA TYR A 67 -4.29 -2.27 4.29
C TYR A 67 -5.41 -1.44 3.66
N TYR A 68 -5.47 -0.14 3.96
CA TYR A 68 -6.48 0.74 3.38
C TYR A 68 -6.31 0.88 1.85
N ILE A 69 -5.09 1.08 1.36
CA ILE A 69 -4.80 1.12 -0.09
C ILE A 69 -5.20 -0.20 -0.75
N SER A 70 -4.95 -1.33 -0.08
CA SER A 70 -5.26 -2.67 -0.59
C SER A 70 -6.74 -3.05 -0.45
N SER A 71 -7.57 -2.27 0.24
CA SER A 71 -9.00 -2.51 0.38
C SER A 71 -9.75 -2.27 -0.93
N SER A 72 -11.00 -2.72 -1.03
CA SER A 72 -11.86 -2.46 -2.20
C SER A 72 -12.08 -0.96 -2.43
N TYR A 73 -12.16 -0.16 -1.36
CA TYR A 73 -12.25 1.30 -1.43
C TYR A 73 -10.99 1.93 -2.04
N GLY A 74 -9.82 1.53 -1.53
CA GLY A 74 -8.54 2.02 -2.03
C GLY A 74 -8.31 1.64 -3.49
N GLN A 75 -8.55 0.38 -3.82
CA GLN A 75 -8.39 -0.12 -5.18
C GLN A 75 -9.39 0.50 -6.16
N ARG A 76 -10.62 0.74 -5.74
CA ARG A 76 -11.62 1.46 -6.54
C ARG A 76 -11.15 2.87 -6.86
N TYR A 77 -10.73 3.64 -5.84
CA TYR A 77 -10.20 4.98 -6.06
C TYR A 77 -9.04 4.98 -7.06
N ILE A 78 -8.11 4.06 -6.91
CA ILE A 78 -6.96 3.93 -7.82
C ILE A 78 -7.44 3.66 -9.23
N GLN A 79 -8.32 2.67 -9.44
CA GLN A 79 -8.85 2.31 -10.76
C GLN A 79 -9.57 3.47 -11.47
N GLU A 80 -10.37 4.24 -10.74
CA GLU A 80 -11.09 5.41 -11.26
C GLU A 80 -10.15 6.57 -11.65
N ASN A 81 -8.93 6.61 -11.10
CA ASN A 81 -7.95 7.68 -11.33
C ASN A 81 -6.77 7.28 -12.23
N ILE A 82 -6.78 6.05 -12.77
CA ILE A 82 -5.80 5.62 -13.77
C ILE A 82 -6.01 6.41 -15.06
N LYS A 83 -4.91 6.87 -15.63
CA LYS A 83 -4.85 7.61 -16.90
C LYS A 83 -4.02 6.87 -17.93
N GLY A 84 -4.18 7.31 -19.21
CA GLY A 84 -3.43 6.76 -20.33
C GLY A 84 -3.99 5.43 -20.85
N THR A 85 -3.64 5.11 -22.09
CA THR A 85 -4.01 3.86 -22.75
C THR A 85 -2.84 2.88 -22.78
N ALA A 86 -1.64 3.38 -23.09
CA ALA A 86 -0.39 2.61 -23.09
C ALA A 86 0.82 3.58 -23.02
N PRO A 87 1.54 3.64 -21.91
CA PRO A 87 1.30 2.95 -20.64
C PRO A 87 0.15 3.56 -19.83
N ARG A 88 -0.54 2.73 -19.05
CA ARG A 88 -1.47 3.19 -18.01
C ARG A 88 -0.67 3.61 -16.78
N TYR A 89 -1.13 4.67 -16.11
CA TYR A 89 -0.44 5.18 -14.92
C TYR A 89 -1.38 5.89 -13.95
N LEU A 90 -1.01 5.87 -12.68
CA LEU A 90 -1.60 6.71 -11.64
C LEU A 90 -0.74 7.97 -11.50
N SER A 91 -1.34 9.16 -11.57
CA SER A 91 -0.57 10.40 -11.40
C SER A 91 -0.29 10.69 -9.93
N LEU A 92 0.84 11.33 -9.64
CA LEU A 92 1.16 11.79 -8.28
C LEU A 92 0.10 12.74 -7.72
N THR A 93 -0.52 13.55 -8.59
CA THR A 93 -1.64 14.42 -8.20
C THR A 93 -2.85 13.62 -7.74
N ALA A 94 -3.19 12.51 -8.41
CA ALA A 94 -4.26 11.63 -7.99
C ALA A 94 -3.92 10.97 -6.64
N LEU A 95 -2.69 10.46 -6.49
CA LEU A 95 -2.26 9.87 -5.22
C LEU A 95 -2.33 10.88 -4.05
N ARG A 96 -1.94 12.14 -4.26
CA ARG A 96 -2.04 13.21 -3.23
C ARG A 96 -3.47 13.58 -2.87
N LYS A 97 -4.43 13.39 -3.77
CA LYS A 97 -5.84 13.63 -3.53
C LYS A 97 -6.56 12.43 -2.89
N PHE A 98 -5.87 11.32 -2.76
CA PHE A 98 -6.45 10.14 -2.14
C PHE A 98 -6.66 10.39 -0.65
N SER A 99 -7.92 10.58 -0.25
CA SER A 99 -8.30 10.79 1.15
C SER A 99 -8.40 9.46 1.86
N ILE A 100 -7.56 9.29 2.88
CA ILE A 100 -7.54 8.11 3.75
C ILE A 100 -8.01 8.55 5.13
N PRO A 101 -9.10 7.98 5.69
CA PRO A 101 -9.49 8.24 7.07
C PRO A 101 -8.44 7.65 8.00
N VAL A 102 -7.89 8.47 8.89
CA VAL A 102 -6.89 8.06 9.87
C VAL A 102 -7.52 8.13 11.27
N PRO A 103 -7.99 7.01 11.82
CA PRO A 103 -8.55 6.98 13.17
C PRO A 103 -7.47 7.15 14.25
N PRO A 104 -7.86 7.33 15.54
CA PRO A 104 -6.92 7.31 16.66
C PRO A 104 -6.01 6.07 16.63
N ILE A 105 -4.83 6.18 17.25
CA ILE A 105 -3.78 5.16 17.16
C ILE A 105 -4.23 3.81 17.73
N GLU A 106 -5.05 3.83 18.77
CA GLU A 106 -5.61 2.63 19.41
C GLU A 106 -6.52 1.86 18.45
N GLU A 107 -7.30 2.58 17.64
CA GLU A 107 -8.16 1.96 16.65
C GLU A 107 -7.35 1.44 15.44
N GLN A 108 -6.29 2.16 15.04
CA GLN A 108 -5.36 1.64 14.02
C GLN A 108 -4.73 0.32 14.49
N GLU A 109 -4.28 0.24 15.77
CA GLU A 109 -3.69 -0.95 16.34
C GLU A 109 -4.69 -2.12 16.37
N ARG A 110 -5.94 -1.86 16.78
CA ARG A 110 -7.00 -2.86 16.78
C ARG A 110 -7.24 -3.42 15.38
N ILE A 111 -7.36 -2.55 14.39
CA ILE A 111 -7.60 -2.94 12.98
C ILE A 111 -6.41 -3.73 12.44
N VAL A 112 -5.20 -3.21 12.60
CA VAL A 112 -3.97 -3.83 12.09
C VAL A 112 -3.75 -5.20 12.73
N SER A 113 -3.96 -5.34 14.05
CA SER A 113 -3.78 -6.63 14.74
C SER A 113 -4.72 -7.72 14.20
N ILE A 114 -5.95 -7.35 13.86
CA ILE A 114 -6.92 -8.28 13.26
C ILE A 114 -6.47 -8.66 11.83
N LEU A 115 -6.10 -7.66 11.01
CA LEU A 115 -5.71 -7.88 9.62
C LEU A 115 -4.40 -8.67 9.50
N ASP A 116 -3.40 -8.40 10.36
CA ASP A 116 -2.15 -9.16 10.42
C ASP A 116 -2.40 -10.65 10.74
N ARG A 117 -3.36 -10.96 11.63
CA ARG A 117 -3.74 -12.37 11.92
C ARG A 117 -4.36 -13.05 10.70
N PHE A 118 -5.24 -12.36 10.00
CA PHE A 118 -5.84 -12.90 8.78
C PHE A 118 -4.82 -13.08 7.66
N ASP A 119 -3.96 -12.10 7.45
CA ASP A 119 -2.89 -12.16 6.45
C ASP A 119 -1.96 -13.35 6.71
N LYS A 120 -1.55 -13.54 7.97
CA LYS A 120 -0.77 -14.70 8.38
C LYS A 120 -1.51 -16.01 8.11
N LEU A 121 -2.78 -16.12 8.51
CA LEU A 121 -3.59 -17.33 8.27
C LEU A 121 -3.75 -17.64 6.77
N CYS A 122 -3.89 -16.62 5.92
CA CYS A 122 -4.00 -16.82 4.47
C CYS A 122 -2.66 -17.26 3.83
N ASN A 123 -1.54 -16.78 4.36
CA ASN A 123 -0.22 -17.10 3.84
C ASN A 123 0.34 -18.43 4.38
N ASP A 124 -0.01 -18.83 5.61
CA ASP A 124 0.41 -20.10 6.21
C ASP A 124 -0.32 -21.32 5.60
N ILE A 125 -1.40 -21.11 4.82
CA ILE A 125 -2.21 -22.19 4.21
C ILE A 125 -1.77 -22.50 2.78
N SER A 126 -0.50 -22.41 2.48
CA SER A 126 0.02 -22.84 1.17
C SER A 126 -0.13 -24.37 0.91
N GLU A 127 -0.53 -25.16 1.92
CA GLU A 127 -0.73 -26.60 1.83
C GLU A 127 -2.21 -27.03 1.87
N GLY A 128 -3.17 -26.10 1.91
CA GLY A 128 -4.61 -26.43 1.95
C GLY A 128 -5.21 -26.73 0.58
N LEU A 129 -6.43 -27.32 0.58
CA LEU A 129 -7.20 -27.52 -0.64
C LEU A 129 -7.51 -26.16 -1.30
N PRO A 130 -7.39 -26.03 -2.63
CA PRO A 130 -7.61 -24.75 -3.34
C PRO A 130 -8.92 -24.06 -3.00
N ALA A 131 -10.01 -24.82 -2.81
CA ALA A 131 -11.32 -24.29 -2.43
C ALA A 131 -11.35 -23.66 -1.04
N GLU A 132 -10.59 -24.21 -0.08
CA GLU A 132 -10.48 -23.67 1.28
C GLU A 132 -9.67 -22.37 1.28
N ILE A 133 -8.59 -22.31 0.51
CA ILE A 133 -7.77 -21.11 0.35
C ILE A 133 -8.62 -19.98 -0.24
N GLU A 134 -9.41 -20.25 -1.27
CA GLU A 134 -10.31 -19.28 -1.89
C GLU A 134 -11.40 -18.79 -0.93
N ALA A 135 -12.02 -19.68 -0.16
CA ALA A 135 -13.04 -19.33 0.81
C ALA A 135 -12.47 -18.41 1.92
N ARG A 136 -11.28 -18.71 2.44
CA ARG A 136 -10.60 -17.88 3.44
C ARG A 136 -10.18 -16.55 2.89
N ARG A 137 -9.73 -16.49 1.63
CA ARG A 137 -9.41 -15.23 0.96
C ARG A 137 -10.63 -14.32 0.83
N LYS A 138 -11.78 -14.86 0.41
CA LYS A 138 -13.06 -14.11 0.35
C LYS A 138 -13.48 -13.60 1.73
N GLN A 139 -13.31 -14.42 2.77
CA GLN A 139 -13.61 -14.05 4.15
C GLN A 139 -12.67 -12.92 4.62
N TYR A 140 -11.39 -12.99 4.32
CA TYR A 140 -10.42 -11.93 4.62
C TYR A 140 -10.79 -10.62 3.93
N GLU A 141 -11.08 -10.63 2.64
CA GLU A 141 -11.47 -9.44 1.87
C GLU A 141 -12.71 -8.78 2.47
N TYR A 142 -13.73 -9.57 2.83
CA TYR A 142 -14.95 -9.08 3.47
C TYR A 142 -14.67 -8.39 4.82
N TYR A 143 -13.92 -9.03 5.72
CA TYR A 143 -13.62 -8.45 7.03
C TYR A 143 -12.68 -7.24 6.93
N ARG A 144 -11.70 -7.27 6.04
CA ARG A 144 -10.83 -6.12 5.77
C ARG A 144 -11.66 -4.90 5.37
N ASP A 145 -12.54 -5.06 4.41
CA ASP A 145 -13.37 -3.97 3.91
C ASP A 145 -14.34 -3.47 4.98
N LYS A 146 -14.91 -4.37 5.78
CA LYS A 146 -15.77 -4.02 6.91
C LYS A 146 -15.03 -3.22 7.99
N LEU A 147 -13.80 -3.60 8.33
CA LEU A 147 -12.97 -2.91 9.32
C LEU A 147 -12.50 -1.53 8.84
N LEU A 148 -12.34 -1.38 7.53
CA LEU A 148 -11.84 -0.14 6.90
C LEU A 148 -12.98 0.74 6.34
N SER A 149 -14.26 0.35 6.53
CA SER A 149 -15.41 1.18 6.17
C SER A 149 -15.71 2.17 7.29
N PHE A 150 -15.47 3.45 7.05
CA PHE A 150 -15.81 4.53 7.98
C PHE A 150 -17.00 5.33 7.45
N LYS A 151 -17.92 5.70 8.34
CA LYS A 151 -18.98 6.65 8.01
C LYS A 151 -18.42 8.07 8.01
N GLU A 152 -18.64 8.79 6.93
CA GLU A 152 -18.31 10.20 6.85
C GLU A 152 -19.13 10.98 7.90
N VAL A 153 -18.46 11.58 8.87
CA VAL A 153 -19.10 12.47 9.82
C VAL A 153 -19.18 13.84 9.14
N ARG A 154 -20.34 14.15 8.57
CA ARG A 154 -20.61 15.51 8.09
C ARG A 154 -20.70 16.42 9.31
N LYS A 155 -19.79 17.41 9.38
CA LYS A 155 -19.88 18.55 10.31
C LYS A 155 -20.83 19.58 9.76
#